data_e901f23f9cb4e85018ede9ca2309551d
#
_entry.id   e901f23f9cb4e85018ede9ca2309551d
#
_cell.length_a   1.000
_cell.length_b   1.000
_cell.length_c   1.000
_cell.angle_alpha   90.00
_cell.angle_beta   90.00
_cell.angle_gamma   90.00
#
_symmetry.space_group_name_H-M   'P 1'
#
loop_
_entity.id
_entity.type
_entity.pdbx_description
1 polymer ?
#
loop_
_entity_poly.entity_id
_entity_poly.type
_entity_poly.pdbx_seq_one_letter_code
_entity_poly.pdbx_strand_id
1 'polypeptide(L)'
;MAVQTNTPEEVFEAVKANDVRFIRLWFTDVLGNLKSFSINSSELERAFEQGIGFDGASLTGFNPVEESDMVARPDARTFSLIPWRPGGTDAVARMFCDIEVPGGHSYEGDPRWVLKRALARAADLGFDDYVVAPELEFFYFRSARPESGVPEV
;
A
#
# COMPACT_ATOMS: atom_id res chain seq x y z
N MET A 1 -6.30 5.27 17.83
CA MET A 1 -5.03 5.99 17.55
C MET A 1 -4.36 5.34 16.36
N ALA A 2 -3.75 6.13 15.46
CA ALA A 2 -2.94 5.56 14.39
C ALA A 2 -1.70 4.89 15.05
N VAL A 3 -1.44 3.63 14.72
CA VAL A 3 -0.22 2.94 15.13
C VAL A 3 0.89 3.44 14.22
N GLN A 4 1.89 4.12 14.77
CA GLN A 4 3.09 4.49 14.02
C GLN A 4 4.12 3.38 14.12
N THR A 5 4.63 2.92 13.00
CA THR A 5 5.68 1.92 12.91
C THR A 5 6.78 2.41 11.98
N ASN A 6 8.02 2.04 12.24
CA ASN A 6 9.18 2.41 11.41
C ASN A 6 9.97 1.18 10.96
N THR A 7 9.85 0.08 11.70
CA THR A 7 10.60 -1.15 11.48
C THR A 7 9.68 -2.36 11.33
N PRO A 8 10.14 -3.45 10.72
CA PRO A 8 9.41 -4.71 10.66
C PRO A 8 9.02 -5.25 12.05
N GLU A 9 9.90 -5.13 13.04
CA GLU A 9 9.66 -5.58 14.41
C GLU A 9 8.47 -4.86 15.05
N GLU A 10 8.39 -3.53 14.87
CA GLU A 10 7.26 -2.74 15.36
C GLU A 10 5.94 -3.14 14.66
N VAL A 11 6.01 -3.52 13.38
CA VAL A 11 4.85 -4.06 12.66
C VAL A 11 4.43 -5.42 13.22
N PHE A 12 5.37 -6.32 13.52
CA PHE A 12 5.05 -7.62 14.14
C PHE A 12 4.36 -7.44 15.48
N GLU A 13 4.85 -6.52 16.32
CA GLU A 13 4.24 -6.20 17.60
C GLU A 13 2.81 -5.63 17.42
N ALA A 14 2.64 -4.69 16.48
CA ALA A 14 1.34 -4.10 16.17
C ALA A 14 0.32 -5.12 15.66
N VAL A 15 0.74 -6.02 14.77
CA VAL A 15 -0.08 -7.12 14.24
C VAL A 15 -0.55 -8.03 15.36
N LYS A 16 0.36 -8.42 16.27
CA LYS A 16 0.05 -9.26 17.42
C LYS A 16 -0.88 -8.57 18.41
N ALA A 17 -0.59 -7.31 18.75
CA ALA A 17 -1.36 -6.54 19.73
C ALA A 17 -2.80 -6.27 19.29
N ASN A 18 -3.06 -6.25 17.99
CA ASN A 18 -4.38 -5.96 17.41
C ASN A 18 -5.06 -7.18 16.77
N ASP A 19 -4.54 -8.40 16.97
CA ASP A 19 -5.06 -9.65 16.41
C ASP A 19 -5.29 -9.55 14.88
N VAL A 20 -4.35 -8.93 14.15
CA VAL A 20 -4.43 -8.76 12.70
C VAL A 20 -4.16 -10.10 12.01
N ARG A 21 -5.13 -10.58 11.24
CA ARG A 21 -5.03 -11.84 10.50
C ARG A 21 -4.60 -11.67 9.07
N PHE A 22 -5.03 -10.58 8.44
CA PHE A 22 -4.74 -10.27 7.04
C PHE A 22 -4.11 -8.89 6.90
N ILE A 23 -3.10 -8.80 6.04
CA ILE A 23 -2.46 -7.55 5.69
C ILE A 23 -2.66 -7.31 4.19
N ARG A 24 -3.24 -6.17 3.84
CA ARG A 24 -3.34 -5.74 2.46
C ARG A 24 -2.05 -5.05 2.03
N LEU A 25 -1.44 -5.58 1.00
CA LEU A 25 -0.30 -4.97 0.33
C LEU A 25 -0.84 -4.06 -0.77
N TRP A 26 -0.64 -2.75 -0.59
CA TRP A 26 -1.14 -1.72 -1.47
C TRP A 26 -0.04 -1.18 -2.37
N PHE A 27 -0.37 -0.97 -3.62
CA PHE A 27 0.49 -0.31 -4.60
C PHE A 27 -0.37 0.46 -5.61
N THR A 28 0.26 1.33 -6.38
CA THR A 28 -0.45 2.17 -7.36
C THR A 28 -0.06 1.71 -8.75
N ASP A 29 -1.03 1.56 -9.66
CA ASP A 29 -0.76 1.30 -11.05
C ASP A 29 -0.31 2.58 -11.80
N VAL A 30 0.11 2.45 -13.06
CA VAL A 30 0.59 3.58 -13.88
C VAL A 30 -0.49 4.63 -14.17
N LEU A 31 -1.76 4.30 -13.97
CA LEU A 31 -2.88 5.23 -14.12
C LEU A 31 -3.28 5.91 -12.80
N GLY A 32 -2.59 5.61 -11.70
CA GLY A 32 -2.88 6.16 -10.38
C GLY A 32 -3.94 5.40 -9.60
N ASN A 33 -4.43 4.24 -10.08
CA ASN A 33 -5.40 3.46 -9.33
C ASN A 33 -4.73 2.64 -8.24
N LEU A 34 -5.35 2.64 -7.06
CA LEU A 34 -4.93 1.80 -5.95
C LEU A 34 -5.25 0.33 -6.25
N LYS A 35 -4.23 -0.50 -6.25
CA LYS A 35 -4.31 -1.96 -6.35
C LYS A 35 -3.95 -2.61 -5.03
N SER A 36 -4.43 -3.82 -4.80
CA SER A 36 -4.05 -4.56 -3.61
C SER A 36 -4.27 -6.06 -3.75
N PHE A 37 -3.46 -6.81 -3.03
CA PHE A 37 -3.73 -8.19 -2.67
C PHE A 37 -3.50 -8.39 -1.17
N SER A 38 -3.90 -9.51 -0.62
CA SER A 38 -3.79 -9.77 0.81
C SER A 38 -2.86 -10.95 1.08
N ILE A 39 -2.11 -10.84 2.16
CA ILE A 39 -1.34 -11.93 2.74
C ILE A 39 -1.87 -12.27 4.13
N ASN A 40 -1.63 -13.49 4.59
CA ASN A 40 -1.85 -13.85 5.97
C ASN A 40 -0.72 -13.26 6.85
N SER A 41 -1.02 -12.93 8.11
CA SER A 41 -0.02 -12.41 9.04
C SER A 41 1.17 -13.36 9.26
N SER A 42 0.98 -14.67 9.07
CA SER A 42 2.06 -15.65 9.13
C SER A 42 3.09 -15.52 7.99
N GLU A 43 2.76 -14.83 6.91
CA GLU A 43 3.67 -14.59 5.78
C GLU A 43 4.45 -13.27 5.89
N LEU A 44 4.20 -12.50 6.96
CA LEU A 44 4.72 -11.15 7.10
C LEU A 44 6.26 -11.10 7.17
N GLU A 45 6.88 -12.04 7.87
CA GLU A 45 8.34 -12.13 7.94
C GLU A 45 8.95 -12.34 6.54
N ARG A 46 8.44 -13.32 5.80
CA ARG A 46 8.85 -13.56 4.42
C ARG A 46 8.60 -12.34 3.53
N ALA A 47 7.48 -11.62 3.75
CA ALA A 47 7.15 -10.44 2.98
C ALA A 47 8.19 -9.33 3.15
N PHE A 48 8.71 -9.12 4.35
CA PHE A 48 9.79 -8.15 4.59
C PHE A 48 11.14 -8.62 4.06
N GLU A 49 11.47 -9.89 4.24
CA GLU A 49 12.79 -10.43 3.84
C GLU A 49 12.92 -10.59 2.32
N GLN A 50 11.91 -11.16 1.68
CA GLN A 50 11.97 -11.59 0.27
C GLN A 50 11.01 -10.82 -0.64
N GLY A 51 10.03 -10.12 -0.06
CA GLY A 51 8.89 -9.59 -0.79
C GLY A 51 7.89 -10.68 -1.16
N ILE A 52 6.79 -10.28 -1.78
CA ILE A 52 5.73 -11.17 -2.25
C ILE A 52 5.59 -11.05 -3.76
N GLY A 53 5.75 -12.17 -4.46
CA GLY A 53 5.57 -12.24 -5.90
C GLY A 53 4.10 -12.03 -6.31
N PHE A 54 3.88 -11.31 -7.38
CA PHE A 54 2.55 -11.09 -7.97
C PHE A 54 2.67 -10.84 -9.48
N ASP A 55 1.54 -10.94 -10.18
CA ASP A 55 1.47 -10.67 -11.62
C ASP A 55 1.53 -9.16 -11.90
N GLY A 56 2.62 -8.69 -12.50
CA GLY A 56 2.86 -7.30 -12.87
C GLY A 56 1.94 -6.75 -13.96
N ALA A 57 1.17 -7.59 -14.65
CA ALA A 57 0.13 -7.12 -15.58
C ALA A 57 -0.90 -6.23 -14.88
N SER A 58 -1.06 -6.39 -13.55
CA SER A 58 -1.91 -5.53 -12.73
C SER A 58 -1.36 -4.09 -12.57
N LEU A 59 -0.08 -3.85 -12.86
CA LEU A 59 0.55 -2.52 -12.81
C LEU A 59 0.39 -1.75 -14.12
N THR A 60 0.67 -2.38 -15.23
CA THR A 60 0.78 -1.71 -16.53
C THR A 60 -0.38 -2.03 -17.48
N GLY A 61 -1.07 -3.16 -17.25
CA GLY A 61 -2.10 -3.67 -18.15
C GLY A 61 -1.59 -4.22 -19.50
N PHE A 62 -0.28 -4.11 -19.77
CA PHE A 62 0.30 -4.40 -21.08
C PHE A 62 1.65 -5.11 -21.03
N ASN A 63 2.07 -5.67 -19.90
CA ASN A 63 3.35 -6.38 -19.84
C ASN A 63 3.30 -7.65 -20.70
N PRO A 64 4.36 -7.93 -21.48
CA PRO A 64 4.52 -9.23 -22.11
C PRO A 64 4.50 -10.33 -21.02
N VAL A 65 3.89 -11.46 -21.32
CA VAL A 65 3.75 -12.60 -20.39
C VAL A 65 5.11 -13.06 -19.83
N GLU A 66 6.18 -12.82 -20.54
CA GLU A 66 7.57 -13.21 -20.19
C GLU A 66 8.22 -12.30 -19.12
N GLU A 67 7.62 -11.13 -18.82
CA GLU A 67 8.10 -10.15 -17.85
C GLU A 67 7.06 -9.84 -16.77
N SER A 68 6.08 -10.73 -16.57
CA SER A 68 4.94 -10.44 -15.70
C SER A 68 5.25 -10.58 -14.21
N ASP A 69 6.28 -11.33 -13.83
CA ASP A 69 6.61 -11.55 -12.43
C ASP A 69 7.21 -10.30 -11.78
N MET A 70 6.52 -9.78 -10.80
CA MET A 70 6.98 -8.64 -9.98
C MET A 70 6.97 -9.02 -8.51
N VAL A 71 7.69 -8.25 -7.70
CA VAL A 71 7.78 -8.44 -6.26
C VAL A 71 7.30 -7.18 -5.55
N ALA A 72 6.31 -7.33 -4.68
CA ALA A 72 5.85 -6.28 -3.78
C ALA A 72 6.63 -6.35 -2.46
N ARG A 73 7.36 -5.29 -2.13
CA ARG A 73 8.11 -5.17 -0.88
C ARG A 73 7.43 -4.17 0.04
N PRO A 74 6.87 -4.61 1.17
CA PRO A 74 6.14 -3.71 2.07
C PRO A 74 7.06 -2.70 2.76
N ASP A 75 6.56 -1.47 2.89
CA ASP A 75 7.20 -0.41 3.67
C ASP A 75 6.58 -0.36 5.07
N ALA A 76 7.33 -0.76 6.09
CA ALA A 76 6.90 -0.80 7.49
C ALA A 76 6.36 0.55 7.98
N ARG A 77 6.91 1.67 7.52
CA ARG A 77 6.49 3.03 7.91
C ARG A 77 5.08 3.37 7.47
N THR A 78 4.52 2.60 6.56
CA THR A 78 3.18 2.83 6.04
C THR A 78 2.13 1.91 6.65
N PHE A 79 2.49 1.10 7.64
CA PHE A 79 1.55 0.22 8.33
C PHE A 79 0.40 1.02 8.93
N SER A 80 -0.83 0.53 8.74
CA SER A 80 -2.01 1.12 9.38
C SER A 80 -3.12 0.08 9.50
N LEU A 81 -3.83 0.09 10.59
CA LEU A 81 -5.07 -0.66 10.74
C LEU A 81 -6.14 -0.05 9.83
N ILE A 82 -6.94 -0.88 9.19
CA ILE A 82 -8.05 -0.41 8.36
C ILE A 82 -9.24 -0.08 9.28
N PRO A 83 -9.63 1.22 9.41
CA PRO A 83 -10.58 1.65 10.43
C PRO A 83 -12.01 1.14 10.22
N TRP A 84 -12.42 0.82 8.99
CA TRP A 84 -13.71 0.21 8.69
C TRP A 84 -13.73 -1.31 8.81
N ARG A 85 -12.61 -1.88 9.24
CA ARG A 85 -12.45 -3.26 9.69
C ARG A 85 -11.91 -3.24 11.11
N PRO A 86 -12.72 -2.81 12.09
CA PRO A 86 -12.25 -2.63 13.47
C PRO A 86 -11.80 -3.96 14.07
N GLY A 87 -10.98 -3.86 15.12
CA GLY A 87 -10.35 -4.99 15.79
C GLY A 87 -11.29 -6.09 16.26
N GLY A 88 -10.73 -7.19 16.67
CA GLY A 88 -11.35 -8.47 16.96
C GLY A 88 -10.86 -9.52 15.96
N THR A 89 -11.56 -10.63 15.82
CA THR A 89 -11.16 -11.76 14.97
C THR A 89 -11.00 -11.42 13.47
N ASP A 90 -11.44 -10.23 13.05
CA ASP A 90 -11.47 -9.79 11.66
C ASP A 90 -10.61 -8.54 11.39
N ALA A 91 -9.69 -8.18 12.31
CA ALA A 91 -8.81 -7.04 12.11
C ALA A 91 -7.95 -7.21 10.85
N VAL A 92 -7.92 -6.16 10.02
CA VAL A 92 -7.14 -6.09 8.80
C VAL A 92 -6.25 -4.87 8.85
N ALA A 93 -4.99 -5.02 8.46
CA ALA A 93 -4.06 -3.93 8.26
C ALA A 93 -3.73 -3.73 6.78
N ARG A 94 -3.02 -2.65 6.48
CA ARG A 94 -2.46 -2.39 5.15
C ARG A 94 -1.04 -1.86 5.26
N MET A 95 -0.24 -2.09 4.23
CA MET A 95 1.03 -1.41 3.98
C MET A 95 1.12 -1.04 2.50
N PHE A 96 1.75 0.09 2.20
CA PHE A 96 2.17 0.37 0.83
C PHE A 96 3.45 -0.40 0.52
N CYS A 97 3.58 -0.80 -0.75
CA CYS A 97 4.72 -1.55 -1.23
C CYS A 97 5.49 -0.75 -2.27
N ASP A 98 6.79 -0.94 -2.28
CA ASP A 98 7.64 -0.68 -3.44
C ASP A 98 7.59 -1.90 -4.36
N ILE A 99 7.67 -1.67 -5.66
CA ILE A 99 7.65 -2.75 -6.64
C ILE A 99 9.07 -2.97 -7.18
N GLU A 100 9.46 -4.23 -7.17
CA GLU A 100 10.75 -4.68 -7.65
C GLU A 100 10.56 -5.69 -8.79
N VAL A 101 11.54 -5.77 -9.69
CA VAL A 101 11.67 -6.89 -10.62
C VAL A 101 12.31 -8.08 -9.92
N PRO A 102 12.14 -9.31 -10.41
CA PRO A 102 12.89 -10.45 -9.92
C PRO A 102 14.40 -10.18 -9.92
N GLY A 103 15.05 -10.40 -8.78
CA GLY A 103 16.47 -10.04 -8.58
C GLY A 103 16.68 -8.81 -7.67
N GLY A 104 15.60 -8.17 -7.18
CA GLY A 104 15.66 -7.16 -6.12
C GLY A 104 15.98 -5.74 -6.59
N HIS A 105 15.82 -5.45 -7.87
CA HIS A 105 15.95 -4.09 -8.39
C HIS A 105 14.58 -3.40 -8.45
N SER A 106 14.57 -2.11 -8.10
CA SER A 106 13.34 -1.31 -8.21
C SER A 106 12.82 -1.32 -9.65
N TYR A 107 11.51 -1.52 -9.79
CA TYR A 107 10.86 -1.41 -11.09
C TYR A 107 10.72 0.07 -11.49
N GLU A 108 11.28 0.44 -12.65
CA GLU A 108 11.30 1.86 -13.09
C GLU A 108 9.91 2.45 -13.38
N GLY A 109 8.94 1.59 -13.68
CA GLY A 109 7.55 1.96 -13.90
C GLY A 109 6.69 2.05 -12.64
N ASP A 110 7.24 1.75 -11.46
CA ASP A 110 6.53 1.93 -10.19
C ASP A 110 6.35 3.43 -9.91
N PRO A 111 5.09 3.96 -9.82
CA PRO A 111 4.85 5.36 -9.50
C PRO A 111 5.51 5.80 -8.19
N ARG A 112 5.60 4.91 -7.21
CA ARG A 112 6.26 5.19 -5.95
C ARG A 112 7.78 5.32 -6.10
N TRP A 113 8.39 4.53 -6.96
CA TRP A 113 9.80 4.66 -7.31
C TRP A 113 10.08 5.95 -8.07
N VAL A 114 9.22 6.33 -9.00
CA VAL A 114 9.33 7.61 -9.71
C VAL A 114 9.31 8.79 -8.74
N LEU A 115 8.40 8.77 -7.75
CA LEU A 115 8.35 9.79 -6.70
C LEU A 115 9.64 9.82 -5.87
N LYS A 116 10.16 8.66 -5.44
CA LYS A 116 11.42 8.57 -4.68
C LYS A 116 12.59 9.18 -5.46
N ARG A 117 12.67 8.90 -6.76
CA ARG A 117 13.70 9.50 -7.65
C ARG A 117 13.56 11.02 -7.74
N ALA A 118 12.32 11.51 -7.87
CA ALA A 118 12.06 12.95 -7.92
C ALA A 118 12.47 13.64 -6.62
N LEU A 119 12.16 13.06 -5.47
CA LEU A 119 12.56 13.57 -4.15
C LEU A 119 14.09 13.54 -3.97
N ALA A 120 14.75 12.47 -4.39
CA ALA A 120 16.21 12.40 -4.36
C ALA A 120 16.84 13.51 -5.23
N ARG A 121 16.28 13.75 -6.42
CA ARG A 121 16.74 14.83 -7.29
C ARG A 121 16.51 16.21 -6.67
N ALA A 122 15.41 16.41 -5.96
CA ALA A 122 15.15 17.67 -5.24
C ALA A 122 16.19 17.89 -4.13
N ALA A 123 16.51 16.84 -3.36
CA ALA A 123 17.55 16.90 -2.33
C ALA A 123 18.93 17.26 -2.90
N ASP A 124 19.31 16.67 -4.05
CA ASP A 124 20.56 17.01 -4.76
C ASP A 124 20.63 18.50 -5.17
N LEU A 125 19.46 19.13 -5.36
CA LEU A 125 19.35 20.55 -5.71
C LEU A 125 19.26 21.46 -4.48
N GLY A 126 19.31 20.90 -3.26
CA GLY A 126 19.30 21.63 -1.99
C GLY A 126 17.89 21.88 -1.44
N PHE A 127 16.87 21.16 -1.89
CA PHE A 127 15.53 21.20 -1.32
C PHE A 127 15.38 20.06 -0.29
N ASP A 128 15.18 20.39 0.97
CA ASP A 128 15.04 19.42 2.05
C ASP A 128 13.65 18.79 2.09
N ASP A 129 12.61 19.58 1.77
CA ASP A 129 11.22 19.17 1.82
C ASP A 129 10.45 19.58 0.56
N TYR A 130 9.49 18.75 0.16
CA TYR A 130 8.48 19.06 -0.84
C TYR A 130 7.10 18.82 -0.25
N VAL A 131 6.41 19.91 0.10
CA VAL A 131 5.11 19.85 0.78
C VAL A 131 3.98 19.95 -0.23
N VAL A 132 3.00 19.05 -0.12
CA VAL A 132 1.77 19.05 -0.92
C VAL A 132 0.55 19.12 0.01
N ALA A 133 -0.52 19.77 -0.45
CA ALA A 133 -1.78 19.85 0.25
C ALA A 133 -2.89 19.33 -0.68
N PRO A 134 -3.20 18.03 -0.64
CA PRO A 134 -4.25 17.46 -1.46
C PRO A 134 -5.62 17.92 -0.97
N GLU A 135 -6.51 18.28 -1.90
CA GLU A 135 -7.91 18.62 -1.65
C GLU A 135 -8.78 17.41 -2.03
N LEU A 136 -9.33 16.74 -1.03
CA LEU A 136 -10.18 15.57 -1.23
C LEU A 136 -11.64 16.03 -1.29
N GLU A 137 -12.26 15.93 -2.46
CA GLU A 137 -13.67 16.26 -2.66
C GLU A 137 -14.53 15.00 -2.55
N PHE A 138 -15.60 15.07 -1.75
CA PHE A 138 -16.51 13.94 -1.55
C PHE A 138 -17.90 14.43 -1.11
N PHE A 139 -18.90 13.57 -1.26
CA PHE A 139 -20.23 13.78 -0.75
C PHE A 139 -20.49 12.94 0.50
N TYR A 140 -21.07 13.55 1.51
CA TYR A 140 -21.56 12.86 2.70
C TYR A 140 -23.03 12.49 2.49
N PHE A 141 -23.35 11.20 2.49
CA PHE A 141 -24.70 10.71 2.39
C PHE A 141 -25.25 10.29 3.75
N ARG A 142 -26.55 10.50 3.98
CA ARG A 142 -27.23 10.10 5.22
C ARG A 142 -27.27 8.57 5.40
N SER A 143 -27.34 7.85 4.30
CA SER A 143 -27.42 6.39 4.29
C SER A 143 -26.69 5.80 3.09
N ALA A 144 -26.03 4.66 3.30
CA ALA A 144 -25.48 3.83 2.22
C ALA A 144 -26.57 3.14 1.38
N ARG A 145 -27.79 3.04 1.91
CA ARG A 145 -28.96 2.41 1.28
C ARG A 145 -30.20 3.28 1.54
N PRO A 146 -30.41 4.36 0.80
CA PRO A 146 -31.58 5.21 0.96
C PRO A 146 -32.86 4.44 0.59
N GLU A 147 -33.91 4.57 1.39
CA GLU A 147 -35.23 3.94 1.13
C GLU A 147 -35.84 4.41 -0.20
N SER A 148 -35.58 5.67 -0.58
CA SER A 148 -36.03 6.27 -1.83
C SER A 148 -35.30 5.76 -3.07
N GLY A 149 -34.20 5.02 -2.90
CA GLY A 149 -33.28 4.66 -3.99
C GLY A 149 -32.44 5.82 -4.54
N VAL A 150 -32.67 7.04 -4.04
CA VAL A 150 -31.92 8.26 -4.40
C VAL A 150 -31.02 8.65 -3.21
N PRO A 151 -29.71 8.86 -3.41
CA PRO A 151 -28.83 9.31 -2.36
C PRO A 151 -29.29 10.68 -1.80
N GLU A 152 -29.38 10.78 -0.48
CA GLU A 152 -29.68 12.02 0.25
C GLU A 152 -28.39 12.54 0.90
N VAL A 153 -28.09 13.82 0.70
CA VAL A 153 -26.95 14.53 1.29
C VAL A 153 -27.29 15.08 2.68
#